data_49c395c70c1b6bef0a2b41e132bca72d
#
_entry.id   49c395c70c1b6bef0a2b41e132bca72d
#
_cell.length_a   1.000
_cell.length_b   1.000
_cell.length_c   1.000
_cell.angle_alpha   90.00
_cell.angle_beta   90.00
_cell.angle_gamma   90.00
#
_symmetry.space_group_name_H-M   'P 1'
#
loop_
_entity.id
_entity.type
_entity.pdbx_description
1 polymer ?
#
loop_
_entity_poly.entity_id
_entity_poly.type
_entity_poly.pdbx_seq_one_letter_code
_entity_poly.pdbx_strand_id
1 'polypeptide(L)'
;VRSMRKQIGVVESLMSAGRWDEIKYPEVPSRAMMIYRKAFMKHDAERFGEFINKAEKGEVKINASTLFPYDIVEKILYGRESSKVLEAQWKALPDYVEKGTNALVMADVSGSMRGRPMATSIGLAIYFAERNVGAYHNLFMTFSDRPETVILRGETLEQKIRNVSRANWDGNTDLKAAFERVLEIAKKHNTPQEEMPKAIVVISDMEIDYCGNREWSFYDKMANKFRKAGYVIPNIIFWNVNSRHDVFHADHNRKGVQLASGQSVTVFKQILQNLGYNPAEAMENTINSERYDCITVE
;
A
#
# COMPACT_ATOMS: atom_id res chain seq x y z
N VAL A 1 7.59 18.72 28.73
CA VAL A 1 6.50 18.25 27.84
C VAL A 1 5.30 19.21 27.84
N ARG A 2 4.74 19.64 29.01
CA ARG A 2 3.58 20.55 29.05
C ARG A 2 3.91 21.94 28.43
N SER A 3 5.06 22.51 28.69
CA SER A 3 5.50 23.81 28.15
C SER A 3 5.62 23.76 26.62
N MET A 4 6.27 22.74 26.08
CA MET A 4 6.42 22.53 24.62
C MET A 4 5.08 22.37 23.92
N ARG A 5 4.15 21.56 24.48
CA ARG A 5 2.82 21.38 23.90
C ARG A 5 2.03 22.68 23.79
N LYS A 6 2.20 23.59 24.76
CA LYS A 6 1.57 24.92 24.74
C LYS A 6 2.17 25.83 23.68
N GLN A 7 3.49 25.75 23.44
CA GLN A 7 4.18 26.49 22.37
C GLN A 7 3.82 25.99 20.96
N ILE A 8 3.64 24.70 20.81
CA ILE A 8 3.33 24.09 19.49
C ILE A 8 1.84 24.22 19.13
N GLY A 9 0.98 24.63 20.06
CA GLY A 9 -0.45 24.83 19.79
C GLY A 9 -1.19 23.55 19.41
N VAL A 10 -0.89 22.41 20.10
CA VAL A 10 -1.51 21.13 19.79
C VAL A 10 -3.03 21.17 19.99
N VAL A 11 -3.76 20.52 19.10
CA VAL A 11 -5.23 20.51 19.08
C VAL A 11 -5.85 20.04 20.41
N GLU A 12 -5.18 19.13 21.13
CA GLU A 12 -5.58 18.64 22.44
C GLU A 12 -5.67 19.74 23.50
N SER A 13 -4.90 20.82 23.36
CA SER A 13 -4.95 21.97 24.28
C SER A 13 -6.27 22.74 24.12
N LEU A 14 -6.72 22.94 22.88
CA LEU A 14 -8.01 23.55 22.59
C LEU A 14 -9.18 22.67 23.03
N MET A 15 -9.10 21.38 22.72
CA MET A 15 -10.11 20.40 23.11
C MET A 15 -10.29 20.34 24.64
N SER A 16 -9.19 20.32 25.40
CA SER A 16 -9.20 20.27 26.86
C SER A 16 -9.72 21.57 27.49
N ALA A 17 -9.57 22.69 26.80
CA ALA A 17 -10.09 23.99 27.23
C ALA A 17 -11.53 24.24 26.76
N GLY A 18 -12.15 23.32 26.03
CA GLY A 18 -13.49 23.50 25.47
C GLY A 18 -13.58 24.49 24.32
N ARG A 19 -12.44 24.93 23.78
CA ARG A 19 -12.32 25.98 22.73
C ARG A 19 -12.39 25.34 21.33
N TRP A 20 -13.48 24.66 21.03
CA TRP A 20 -13.68 23.90 19.80
C TRP A 20 -13.77 24.81 18.58
N ASP A 21 -14.33 26.01 18.71
CA ASP A 21 -14.49 27.04 17.69
C ASP A 21 -13.17 27.61 17.17
N GLU A 22 -12.08 27.47 17.96
CA GLU A 22 -10.75 27.93 17.56
C GLU A 22 -9.95 26.86 16.79
N ILE A 23 -10.44 25.63 16.70
CA ILE A 23 -9.77 24.57 15.96
C ILE A 23 -9.77 24.88 14.47
N LYS A 24 -8.58 24.91 13.87
CA LYS A 24 -8.37 25.05 12.43
C LYS A 24 -8.21 23.67 11.80
N TYR A 25 -9.29 23.07 11.34
CA TYR A 25 -9.31 21.70 10.83
C TYR A 25 -8.28 21.39 9.73
N PRO A 26 -7.97 22.30 8.76
CA PRO A 26 -6.91 22.05 7.77
C PRO A 26 -5.51 21.91 8.37
N GLU A 27 -5.27 22.48 9.56
CA GLU A 27 -3.97 22.42 10.26
C GLU A 27 -3.85 21.20 11.19
N VAL A 28 -4.96 20.50 11.49
CA VAL A 28 -4.96 19.33 12.37
C VAL A 28 -4.12 18.21 11.77
N PRO A 29 -3.13 17.66 12.51
CA PRO A 29 -2.30 16.58 12.02
C PRO A 29 -3.13 15.34 11.65
N SER A 30 -2.69 14.60 10.64
CA SER A 30 -3.39 13.46 10.05
C SER A 30 -3.89 12.44 11.09
N ARG A 31 -3.03 12.04 12.02
CA ARG A 31 -3.39 11.06 13.07
C ARG A 31 -4.34 11.64 14.10
N ALA A 32 -4.16 12.90 14.49
CA ALA A 32 -5.07 13.60 15.42
C ALA A 32 -6.47 13.72 14.78
N MET A 33 -6.54 14.12 13.50
CA MET A 33 -7.80 14.14 12.74
C MET A 33 -8.51 12.79 12.77
N MET A 34 -7.79 11.71 12.49
CA MET A 34 -8.33 10.36 12.51
C MET A 34 -8.81 9.91 13.89
N ILE A 35 -8.06 10.24 14.96
CA ILE A 35 -8.37 9.83 16.34
C ILE A 35 -9.54 10.62 16.89
N TYR A 36 -9.54 11.95 16.72
CA TYR A 36 -10.47 12.86 17.38
C TYR A 36 -11.72 13.19 16.56
N ARG A 37 -11.88 12.62 15.35
CA ARG A 37 -13.03 12.87 14.47
C ARG A 37 -14.41 12.75 15.14
N LYS A 38 -14.56 11.76 16.06
CA LYS A 38 -15.81 11.60 16.82
C LYS A 38 -16.04 12.72 17.82
N ALA A 39 -14.97 13.20 18.43
CA ALA A 39 -15.04 14.34 19.35
C ALA A 39 -15.34 15.63 18.59
N PHE A 40 -14.71 15.86 17.46
CA PHE A 40 -15.03 17.00 16.56
C PHE A 40 -16.48 16.99 16.12
N MET A 41 -16.96 15.83 15.66
CA MET A 41 -18.37 15.67 15.27
C MET A 41 -19.33 15.86 16.44
N LYS A 42 -18.94 15.53 17.68
CA LYS A 42 -19.79 15.71 18.87
C LYS A 42 -19.85 17.15 19.36
N HIS A 43 -18.75 17.89 19.30
CA HIS A 43 -18.62 19.18 19.95
C HIS A 43 -18.62 20.37 18.99
N ASP A 44 -18.40 20.13 17.69
CA ASP A 44 -18.35 21.16 16.62
C ASP A 44 -18.88 20.59 15.29
N ALA A 45 -20.06 19.98 15.32
CA ALA A 45 -20.63 19.21 14.22
C ALA A 45 -20.78 20.03 12.93
N GLU A 46 -21.21 21.29 13.03
CA GLU A 46 -21.47 22.14 11.88
C GLU A 46 -20.18 22.48 11.12
N ARG A 47 -19.22 23.12 11.79
CA ARG A 47 -17.94 23.52 11.18
C ARG A 47 -17.13 22.33 10.71
N PHE A 48 -17.10 21.26 11.53
CA PHE A 48 -16.39 20.04 11.15
C PHE A 48 -17.08 19.32 9.96
N GLY A 49 -18.40 19.26 9.97
CA GLY A 49 -19.19 18.71 8.85
C GLY A 49 -18.95 19.46 7.55
N GLU A 50 -18.97 20.79 7.57
CA GLU A 50 -18.64 21.63 6.43
C GLU A 50 -17.22 21.39 5.92
N PHE A 51 -16.23 21.34 6.84
CA PHE A 51 -14.86 21.05 6.48
C PHE A 51 -14.71 19.72 5.75
N ILE A 52 -15.33 18.64 6.28
CA ILE A 52 -15.26 17.31 5.65
C ILE A 52 -15.96 17.29 4.29
N ASN A 53 -17.12 17.95 4.15
CA ASN A 53 -17.81 18.04 2.87
C ASN A 53 -16.97 18.79 1.80
N LYS A 54 -16.28 19.86 2.20
CA LYS A 54 -15.33 20.57 1.32
C LYS A 54 -14.11 19.72 0.98
N ALA A 55 -13.59 18.95 1.96
CA ALA A 55 -12.47 18.04 1.74
C ALA A 55 -12.80 16.88 0.78
N GLU A 56 -14.02 16.33 0.86
CA GLU A 56 -14.51 15.30 -0.08
C GLU A 56 -14.56 15.81 -1.52
N LYS A 57 -14.89 17.10 -1.70
CA LYS A 57 -14.94 17.77 -3.01
C LYS A 57 -13.56 18.25 -3.50
N GLY A 58 -12.52 18.14 -2.67
CA GLY A 58 -11.19 18.65 -2.98
C GLY A 58 -11.03 20.17 -2.87
N GLU A 59 -12.02 20.88 -2.31
CA GLU A 59 -12.01 22.34 -2.13
C GLU A 59 -11.05 22.77 -1.01
N VAL A 60 -10.83 21.91 -0.03
CA VAL A 60 -9.89 22.11 1.08
C VAL A 60 -9.04 20.86 1.29
N LYS A 61 -7.80 21.07 1.76
CA LYS A 61 -6.88 19.97 2.03
C LYS A 61 -7.16 19.38 3.40
N ILE A 62 -7.37 18.06 3.47
CA ILE A 62 -7.29 17.28 4.69
C ILE A 62 -5.91 16.64 4.80
N ASN A 63 -5.31 16.67 6.00
CA ASN A 63 -3.99 16.08 6.20
C ASN A 63 -4.06 14.54 6.25
N ALA A 64 -3.28 13.90 5.38
CA ALA A 64 -3.08 12.45 5.33
C ALA A 64 -1.59 12.06 5.19
N SER A 65 -0.66 13.02 5.18
CA SER A 65 0.76 12.82 4.87
C SER A 65 1.52 11.87 5.79
N THR A 66 1.02 11.63 7.01
CA THR A 66 1.62 10.71 7.98
C THR A 66 0.79 9.44 8.19
N LEU A 67 -0.27 9.25 7.39
CA LEU A 67 -1.08 8.04 7.38
C LEU A 67 -0.60 7.07 6.29
N PHE A 68 -0.85 5.80 6.55
CA PHE A 68 -0.65 4.70 5.61
C PHE A 68 -1.98 4.07 5.26
N PRO A 69 -2.04 3.37 4.14
CA PRO A 69 -3.21 2.60 3.77
C PRO A 69 -3.76 1.77 4.93
N TYR A 70 -2.90 1.08 5.67
CA TYR A 70 -3.32 0.25 6.79
C TYR A 70 -3.91 1.02 7.98
N ASP A 71 -3.45 2.24 8.26
CA ASP A 71 -3.99 3.04 9.38
C ASP A 71 -5.48 3.32 9.18
N ILE A 72 -5.89 3.55 7.94
CA ILE A 72 -7.28 3.83 7.57
C ILE A 72 -8.08 2.52 7.47
N VAL A 73 -7.53 1.52 6.77
CA VAL A 73 -8.20 0.23 6.56
C VAL A 73 -8.45 -0.49 7.89
N GLU A 74 -7.51 -0.44 8.84
CA GLU A 74 -7.65 -1.04 10.17
C GLU A 74 -8.86 -0.47 10.93
N LYS A 75 -9.13 0.85 10.80
CA LYS A 75 -10.30 1.49 11.41
C LYS A 75 -11.61 1.01 10.82
N ILE A 76 -11.65 0.74 9.53
CA ILE A 76 -12.84 0.24 8.85
C ILE A 76 -13.05 -1.25 9.17
N LEU A 77 -12.00 -2.08 9.05
CA LEU A 77 -12.07 -3.52 9.26
C LEU A 77 -12.44 -3.89 10.69
N TYR A 78 -11.73 -3.32 11.66
CA TYR A 78 -11.85 -3.73 13.07
C TYR A 78 -12.61 -2.73 13.93
N GLY A 79 -12.56 -1.44 13.58
CA GLY A 79 -13.36 -0.40 14.22
C GLY A 79 -14.81 -0.39 13.78
N ARG A 80 -15.16 -1.10 12.69
CA ARG A 80 -16.48 -1.05 12.03
C ARG A 80 -16.94 0.38 11.78
N GLU A 81 -15.99 1.23 11.42
CA GLU A 81 -16.22 2.66 11.26
C GLU A 81 -16.09 3.04 9.80
N SER A 82 -17.20 3.14 9.10
CA SER A 82 -17.27 3.88 7.85
C SER A 82 -17.51 5.34 8.17
N SER A 83 -16.62 6.23 7.69
CA SER A 83 -16.82 7.66 7.89
C SER A 83 -16.28 8.44 6.71
N LYS A 84 -16.95 9.56 6.40
CA LYS A 84 -16.49 10.51 5.39
C LYS A 84 -15.06 11.02 5.63
N VAL A 85 -14.65 11.12 6.91
CA VAL A 85 -13.29 11.51 7.29
C VAL A 85 -12.26 10.51 6.80
N LEU A 86 -12.50 9.20 7.00
CA LEU A 86 -11.61 8.14 6.56
C LEU A 86 -11.55 8.06 5.04
N GLU A 87 -12.68 8.26 4.36
CA GLU A 87 -12.75 8.33 2.90
C GLU A 87 -11.96 9.55 2.37
N ALA A 88 -12.15 10.73 2.95
CA ALA A 88 -11.42 11.92 2.56
C ALA A 88 -9.90 11.78 2.82
N GLN A 89 -9.50 11.17 3.94
CA GLN A 89 -8.09 10.89 4.23
C GLN A 89 -7.49 9.85 3.29
N TRP A 90 -8.27 8.84 2.87
CA TRP A 90 -7.83 7.86 1.87
C TRP A 90 -7.53 8.52 0.52
N LYS A 91 -8.43 9.37 0.05
CA LYS A 91 -8.26 10.13 -1.20
C LYS A 91 -7.08 11.10 -1.15
N ALA A 92 -6.77 11.61 0.06
CA ALA A 92 -5.67 12.54 0.30
C ALA A 92 -4.33 11.85 0.62
N LEU A 93 -4.27 10.51 0.60
CA LEU A 93 -3.00 9.79 0.76
C LEU A 93 -2.01 10.22 -0.33
N PRO A 94 -0.75 10.50 0.02
CA PRO A 94 0.27 10.86 -0.95
C PRO A 94 0.47 9.76 -2.00
N ASP A 95 0.74 10.16 -3.22
CA ASP A 95 1.22 9.24 -4.26
C ASP A 95 2.71 9.00 -4.04
N TYR A 96 3.03 7.79 -3.58
CA TYR A 96 4.41 7.35 -3.36
C TYR A 96 4.99 6.63 -4.57
N VAL A 97 4.16 6.32 -5.55
CA VAL A 97 4.53 5.63 -6.79
C VAL A 97 4.61 6.66 -7.90
N GLU A 98 5.63 6.56 -8.73
CA GLU A 98 5.73 7.39 -9.91
C GLU A 98 4.50 7.18 -10.80
N LYS A 99 3.94 8.28 -11.30
CA LYS A 99 2.72 8.27 -12.09
C LYS A 99 2.90 7.42 -13.36
N GLY A 100 1.99 6.50 -13.58
CA GLY A 100 2.07 5.53 -14.69
C GLY A 100 2.87 4.26 -14.38
N THR A 101 3.43 4.13 -13.17
CA THR A 101 4.08 2.89 -12.73
C THR A 101 3.04 1.91 -12.21
N ASN A 102 2.90 0.76 -12.88
CA ASN A 102 2.02 -0.32 -12.45
C ASN A 102 2.74 -1.33 -11.56
N ALA A 103 2.02 -1.82 -10.54
CA ALA A 103 2.41 -2.99 -9.76
C ALA A 103 1.16 -3.81 -9.43
N LEU A 104 1.25 -5.13 -9.48
CA LEU A 104 0.16 -6.00 -9.05
C LEU A 104 0.44 -6.50 -7.65
N VAL A 105 -0.51 -6.32 -6.76
CA VAL A 105 -0.43 -6.82 -5.38
C VAL A 105 -1.12 -8.17 -5.30
N MET A 106 -0.38 -9.17 -4.80
CA MET A 106 -0.93 -10.43 -4.31
C MET A 106 -1.11 -10.28 -2.80
N ALA A 107 -2.36 -10.11 -2.39
CA ALA A 107 -2.68 -9.82 -1.01
C ALA A 107 -3.05 -11.12 -0.28
N ASP A 108 -2.33 -11.47 0.77
CA ASP A 108 -2.69 -12.54 1.67
C ASP A 108 -3.70 -12.02 2.71
N VAL A 109 -4.84 -12.68 2.81
CA VAL A 109 -5.88 -12.40 3.82
C VAL A 109 -6.24 -13.65 4.61
N SER A 110 -5.31 -14.62 4.71
CA SER A 110 -5.44 -15.80 5.54
C SER A 110 -5.65 -15.45 7.02
N GLY A 111 -6.11 -16.42 7.81
CA GLY A 111 -6.38 -16.22 9.23
C GLY A 111 -5.15 -15.80 10.06
N SER A 112 -3.95 -16.21 9.66
CA SER A 112 -2.67 -15.85 10.29
C SER A 112 -2.37 -14.36 10.17
N MET A 113 -2.86 -13.71 9.11
CA MET A 113 -2.70 -12.27 8.83
C MET A 113 -3.58 -11.36 9.69
N ARG A 114 -4.41 -11.91 10.59
CA ARG A 114 -5.37 -11.12 11.38
C ARG A 114 -4.71 -9.93 12.08
N GLY A 115 -5.39 -8.78 12.03
CA GLY A 115 -4.91 -7.53 12.62
C GLY A 115 -4.28 -6.60 11.59
N ARG A 116 -3.22 -5.93 11.98
CA ARG A 116 -2.50 -4.97 11.13
C ARG A 116 -1.91 -5.59 9.86
N PRO A 117 -1.35 -6.82 9.86
CA PRO A 117 -0.90 -7.48 8.63
C PRO A 117 -1.99 -7.54 7.56
N MET A 118 -3.19 -7.99 7.91
CA MET A 118 -4.33 -8.04 6.99
C MET A 118 -4.76 -6.65 6.52
N ALA A 119 -4.79 -5.66 7.41
CA ALA A 119 -5.09 -4.27 7.03
C ALA A 119 -4.04 -3.70 6.08
N THR A 120 -2.76 -4.10 6.22
CA THR A 120 -1.67 -3.75 5.32
C THR A 120 -1.87 -4.39 3.95
N SER A 121 -2.13 -5.68 3.91
CA SER A 121 -2.35 -6.45 2.69
C SER A 121 -3.52 -5.89 1.87
N ILE A 122 -4.69 -5.76 2.49
CA ILE A 122 -5.89 -5.20 1.85
C ILE A 122 -5.66 -3.74 1.43
N GLY A 123 -5.08 -2.94 2.32
CA GLY A 123 -4.84 -1.52 2.07
C GLY A 123 -3.92 -1.29 0.87
N LEU A 124 -2.85 -2.07 0.76
CA LEU A 124 -1.93 -1.98 -0.37
C LEU A 124 -2.53 -2.51 -1.67
N ALA A 125 -3.32 -3.60 -1.62
CA ALA A 125 -4.04 -4.08 -2.79
C ALA A 125 -4.95 -2.99 -3.38
N ILE A 126 -5.74 -2.31 -2.55
CA ILE A 126 -6.60 -1.22 -2.98
C ILE A 126 -5.76 -0.03 -3.46
N TYR A 127 -4.73 0.36 -2.70
CA TYR A 127 -3.89 1.51 -3.01
C TYR A 127 -3.25 1.41 -4.40
N PHE A 128 -2.68 0.24 -4.73
CA PHE A 128 -2.08 0.02 -6.04
C PHE A 128 -3.12 -0.13 -7.15
N ALA A 129 -4.18 -0.91 -6.91
CA ALA A 129 -5.22 -1.11 -7.90
C ALA A 129 -5.82 0.21 -8.41
N GLU A 130 -6.08 1.15 -7.51
CA GLU A 130 -6.60 2.48 -7.85
C GLU A 130 -5.62 3.37 -8.62
N ARG A 131 -4.31 3.14 -8.47
CA ARG A 131 -3.25 3.96 -9.08
C ARG A 131 -2.66 3.35 -10.34
N ASN A 132 -2.87 2.06 -10.55
CA ASN A 132 -2.48 1.41 -11.79
C ASN A 132 -3.21 2.02 -12.99
N VAL A 133 -2.59 1.95 -14.15
CA VAL A 133 -3.13 2.48 -15.41
C VAL A 133 -3.32 1.38 -16.45
N GLY A 134 -4.04 1.69 -17.53
CA GLY A 134 -4.24 0.78 -18.66
C GLY A 134 -4.95 -0.52 -18.26
N ALA A 135 -4.50 -1.63 -18.80
CA ALA A 135 -5.10 -2.95 -18.59
C ALA A 135 -5.02 -3.46 -17.13
N TYR A 136 -4.19 -2.85 -16.31
CA TYR A 136 -3.99 -3.23 -14.90
C TYR A 136 -4.71 -2.32 -13.91
N HIS A 137 -5.40 -1.29 -14.41
CA HIS A 137 -6.20 -0.41 -13.56
C HIS A 137 -7.30 -1.18 -12.83
N ASN A 138 -7.44 -0.93 -11.53
CA ASN A 138 -8.39 -1.60 -10.65
C ASN A 138 -8.21 -3.14 -10.57
N LEU A 139 -7.00 -3.66 -10.82
CA LEU A 139 -6.71 -5.08 -10.65
C LEU A 139 -5.84 -5.34 -9.41
N PHE A 140 -6.18 -6.41 -8.69
CA PHE A 140 -5.32 -7.06 -7.71
C PHE A 140 -5.33 -8.58 -7.96
N MET A 141 -4.42 -9.31 -7.30
CA MET A 141 -4.34 -10.76 -7.42
C MET A 141 -4.68 -11.42 -6.10
N THR A 142 -5.32 -12.59 -6.19
CA THR A 142 -5.52 -13.47 -5.04
C THR A 142 -4.23 -14.20 -4.68
N PHE A 143 -4.03 -14.43 -3.38
CA PHE A 143 -2.96 -15.26 -2.87
C PHE A 143 -3.51 -16.68 -2.69
N SER A 144 -3.34 -17.53 -3.69
CA SER A 144 -3.91 -18.88 -3.73
C SER A 144 -3.09 -19.81 -4.63
N ASP A 145 -3.37 -21.12 -4.58
CA ASP A 145 -2.80 -22.12 -5.49
C ASP A 145 -3.18 -21.88 -6.97
N ARG A 146 -4.25 -21.13 -7.20
CA ARG A 146 -4.69 -20.64 -8.51
C ARG A 146 -4.88 -19.14 -8.49
N PRO A 147 -3.80 -18.35 -8.58
CA PRO A 147 -3.91 -16.90 -8.52
C PRO A 147 -4.80 -16.35 -9.62
N GLU A 148 -5.81 -15.60 -9.22
CA GLU A 148 -6.73 -14.94 -10.12
C GLU A 148 -6.56 -13.43 -10.02
N THR A 149 -6.70 -12.75 -11.17
CA THR A 149 -6.84 -11.30 -11.15
C THR A 149 -8.29 -10.94 -10.89
N VAL A 150 -8.50 -10.11 -9.89
CA VAL A 150 -9.81 -9.65 -9.46
C VAL A 150 -9.93 -8.16 -9.70
N ILE A 151 -11.06 -7.74 -10.25
CA ILE A 151 -11.35 -6.33 -10.44
C ILE A 151 -11.79 -5.74 -9.10
N LEU A 152 -11.11 -4.68 -8.67
CA LEU A 152 -11.50 -3.89 -7.50
C LEU A 152 -12.85 -3.21 -7.78
N ARG A 153 -13.84 -3.54 -6.96
CA ARG A 153 -15.21 -3.02 -7.09
C ARG A 153 -15.61 -2.25 -5.85
N GLY A 154 -16.38 -1.20 -6.05
CA GLY A 154 -16.93 -0.36 -4.98
C GLY A 154 -16.66 1.12 -5.22
N GLU A 155 -17.60 1.96 -4.81
CA GLU A 155 -17.48 3.42 -4.88
C GLU A 155 -16.79 3.97 -3.64
N THR A 156 -17.03 3.36 -2.47
CA THR A 156 -16.44 3.74 -1.19
C THR A 156 -15.32 2.81 -0.80
N LEU A 157 -14.39 3.29 0.02
CA LEU A 157 -13.30 2.48 0.57
C LEU A 157 -13.82 1.25 1.32
N GLU A 158 -14.92 1.38 2.07
CA GLU A 158 -15.54 0.25 2.77
C GLU A 158 -15.99 -0.85 1.80
N GLN A 159 -16.62 -0.48 0.67
CA GLN A 159 -17.04 -1.43 -0.35
C GLN A 159 -15.83 -2.12 -1.00
N LYS A 160 -14.75 -1.37 -1.28
CA LYS A 160 -13.50 -1.90 -1.82
C LYS A 160 -12.83 -2.87 -0.84
N ILE A 161 -12.78 -2.53 0.45
CA ILE A 161 -12.29 -3.43 1.50
C ILE A 161 -13.10 -4.73 1.53
N ARG A 162 -14.42 -4.64 1.46
CA ARG A 162 -15.29 -5.83 1.40
C ARG A 162 -15.05 -6.66 0.14
N ASN A 163 -14.82 -6.01 -0.99
CA ASN A 163 -14.53 -6.70 -2.25
C ASN A 163 -13.22 -7.50 -2.14
N VAL A 164 -12.13 -6.87 -1.65
CA VAL A 164 -10.85 -7.57 -1.44
C VAL A 164 -10.99 -8.68 -0.40
N SER A 165 -11.62 -8.42 0.75
CA SER A 165 -11.78 -9.41 1.84
C SER A 165 -12.62 -10.64 1.46
N ARG A 166 -13.41 -10.57 0.39
CA ARG A 166 -14.28 -11.67 -0.09
C ARG A 166 -13.70 -12.42 -1.29
N ALA A 167 -12.57 -11.99 -1.80
CA ALA A 167 -11.88 -12.71 -2.85
C ALA A 167 -11.50 -14.11 -2.36
N ASN A 168 -11.33 -15.07 -3.27
CA ASN A 168 -10.98 -16.43 -2.90
C ASN A 168 -9.52 -16.48 -2.43
N TRP A 169 -9.32 -16.82 -1.16
CA TRP A 169 -8.03 -16.88 -0.51
C TRP A 169 -7.85 -18.29 0.06
N ASP A 170 -7.36 -19.21 -0.75
CA ASP A 170 -7.21 -20.60 -0.32
C ASP A 170 -5.90 -21.20 -0.80
N GLY A 171 -5.19 -21.89 0.09
CA GLY A 171 -4.02 -22.70 -0.21
C GLY A 171 -2.69 -21.97 -0.38
N ASN A 172 -1.73 -22.69 -0.93
CA ASN A 172 -0.39 -22.20 -1.27
C ASN A 172 -0.41 -21.37 -2.55
N THR A 173 0.53 -20.43 -2.68
CA THR A 173 0.56 -19.55 -3.84
C THR A 173 1.37 -20.13 -4.99
N ASP A 174 0.75 -20.28 -6.16
CA ASP A 174 1.44 -20.58 -7.43
C ASP A 174 1.94 -19.28 -8.09
N LEU A 175 3.18 -18.91 -7.80
CA LEU A 175 3.83 -17.73 -8.39
C LEU A 175 3.97 -17.85 -9.91
N LYS A 176 4.20 -19.03 -10.44
CA LYS A 176 4.29 -19.26 -11.89
C LYS A 176 2.97 -18.90 -12.57
N ALA A 177 1.85 -19.36 -12.01
CA ALA A 177 0.53 -19.03 -12.54
C ALA A 177 0.25 -17.52 -12.44
N ALA A 178 0.74 -16.83 -11.40
CA ALA A 178 0.62 -15.39 -11.29
C ALA A 178 1.31 -14.66 -12.45
N PHE A 179 2.56 -15.01 -12.78
CA PHE A 179 3.27 -14.43 -13.93
C PHE A 179 2.60 -14.76 -15.26
N GLU A 180 2.12 -15.99 -15.43
CA GLU A 180 1.36 -16.37 -16.62
C GLU A 180 0.12 -15.51 -16.81
N ARG A 181 -0.58 -15.22 -15.71
CA ARG A 181 -1.76 -14.37 -15.75
C ARG A 181 -1.44 -12.93 -16.16
N VAL A 182 -0.34 -12.37 -15.65
CA VAL A 182 0.14 -11.04 -16.09
C VAL A 182 0.39 -11.03 -17.60
N LEU A 183 1.09 -12.04 -18.11
CA LEU A 183 1.40 -12.13 -19.55
C LEU A 183 0.14 -12.33 -20.41
N GLU A 184 -0.84 -13.08 -19.94
CA GLU A 184 -2.13 -13.25 -20.62
C GLU A 184 -2.88 -11.94 -20.77
N ILE A 185 -2.95 -11.13 -19.70
CA ILE A 185 -3.57 -9.81 -19.72
C ILE A 185 -2.86 -8.92 -20.73
N ALA A 186 -1.52 -8.88 -20.67
CA ALA A 186 -0.72 -8.07 -21.57
C ALA A 186 -1.00 -8.40 -23.04
N LYS A 187 -1.01 -9.69 -23.39
CA LYS A 187 -1.31 -10.15 -24.75
C LYS A 187 -2.74 -9.84 -25.19
N LYS A 188 -3.70 -10.08 -24.30
CA LYS A 188 -5.13 -9.85 -24.59
C LYS A 188 -5.44 -8.39 -24.91
N HIS A 189 -4.77 -7.48 -24.21
CA HIS A 189 -5.00 -6.04 -24.35
C HIS A 189 -3.94 -5.32 -25.19
N ASN A 190 -2.98 -6.05 -25.78
CA ASN A 190 -1.85 -5.48 -26.50
C ASN A 190 -1.18 -4.35 -25.69
N THR A 191 -0.99 -4.61 -24.39
CA THR A 191 -0.50 -3.63 -23.43
C THR A 191 0.90 -3.16 -23.82
N PRO A 192 1.17 -1.85 -23.92
CA PRO A 192 2.52 -1.37 -24.17
C PRO A 192 3.45 -1.69 -22.96
N GLN A 193 4.77 -1.82 -23.23
CA GLN A 193 5.73 -2.23 -22.19
C GLN A 193 5.77 -1.26 -21.00
N GLU A 194 5.59 0.03 -21.24
CA GLU A 194 5.55 1.09 -20.23
C GLU A 194 4.37 0.95 -19.25
N GLU A 195 3.26 0.33 -19.69
CA GLU A 195 2.09 0.04 -18.86
C GLU A 195 2.16 -1.34 -18.19
N MET A 196 3.20 -2.13 -18.49
CA MET A 196 3.38 -3.42 -17.81
C MET A 196 3.70 -3.21 -16.33
N PRO A 197 3.23 -4.10 -15.43
CA PRO A 197 3.62 -4.06 -14.03
C PRO A 197 5.14 -4.16 -13.91
N LYS A 198 5.77 -3.23 -13.21
CA LYS A 198 7.21 -3.30 -12.89
C LYS A 198 7.48 -4.38 -11.84
N ALA A 199 6.49 -4.67 -11.00
CA ALA A 199 6.61 -5.70 -9.97
C ALA A 199 5.28 -6.42 -9.67
N ILE A 200 5.40 -7.66 -9.22
CA ILE A 200 4.37 -8.38 -8.47
C ILE A 200 4.78 -8.28 -6.99
N VAL A 201 3.95 -7.65 -6.18
CA VAL A 201 4.20 -7.45 -4.74
C VAL A 201 3.41 -8.48 -3.96
N VAL A 202 4.09 -9.45 -3.37
CA VAL A 202 3.50 -10.50 -2.53
C VAL A 202 3.55 -10.04 -1.09
N ILE A 203 2.38 -9.83 -0.49
CA ILE A 203 2.24 -9.34 0.89
C ILE A 203 1.67 -10.47 1.73
N SER A 204 2.50 -11.03 2.61
CA SER A 204 2.16 -12.20 3.43
C SER A 204 2.92 -12.17 4.75
N ASP A 205 2.55 -13.02 5.71
CA ASP A 205 3.36 -13.34 6.88
C ASP A 205 4.47 -14.38 6.57
N MET A 206 4.62 -14.71 5.29
CA MET A 206 5.63 -15.63 4.77
C MET A 206 5.52 -17.07 5.30
N GLU A 207 4.36 -17.50 5.76
CA GLU A 207 4.06 -18.92 5.88
C GLU A 207 3.79 -19.54 4.49
N ILE A 208 4.61 -19.17 3.49
CA ILE A 208 4.62 -19.80 2.18
C ILE A 208 5.36 -21.11 2.34
N ASP A 209 4.73 -22.22 2.02
CA ASP A 209 5.40 -23.52 2.02
C ASP A 209 6.67 -23.46 1.16
N TYR A 210 7.75 -23.96 1.73
CA TYR A 210 9.10 -23.89 1.19
C TYR A 210 9.14 -24.32 -0.28
N CYS A 211 9.14 -23.32 -1.14
CA CYS A 211 9.48 -23.48 -2.54
C CYS A 211 10.98 -23.78 -2.63
N GLY A 212 11.34 -25.07 -2.54
CA GLY A 212 12.73 -25.52 -2.54
C GLY A 212 13.50 -25.01 -3.76
N ASN A 213 14.83 -25.15 -3.74
CA ASN A 213 15.76 -24.69 -4.80
C ASN A 213 15.42 -25.08 -6.25
N ARG A 214 14.46 -25.99 -6.46
CA ARG A 214 13.96 -26.39 -7.79
C ARG A 214 12.98 -25.38 -8.42
N GLU A 215 12.32 -24.53 -7.63
CA GLU A 215 11.21 -23.71 -8.14
C GLU A 215 11.67 -22.40 -8.76
N TRP A 216 12.85 -21.89 -8.41
CA TRP A 216 13.37 -20.68 -9.04
C TRP A 216 13.76 -20.87 -10.51
N SER A 217 13.91 -22.09 -10.97
CA SER A 217 14.01 -22.38 -12.41
C SER A 217 12.77 -21.93 -13.20
N PHE A 218 11.63 -21.65 -12.51
CA PHE A 218 10.45 -21.13 -13.18
C PHE A 218 10.64 -19.67 -13.61
N TYR A 219 11.32 -18.84 -12.79
CA TYR A 219 11.51 -17.43 -13.12
C TYR A 219 12.28 -17.24 -14.43
N ASP A 220 13.35 -18.01 -14.64
CA ASP A 220 14.11 -17.98 -15.90
C ASP A 220 13.26 -18.47 -17.09
N LYS A 221 12.45 -19.50 -16.89
CA LYS A 221 11.52 -19.99 -17.92
C LYS A 221 10.46 -18.92 -18.21
N MET A 222 9.94 -18.26 -17.20
CA MET A 222 8.98 -17.18 -17.36
C MET A 222 9.61 -15.96 -18.02
N ALA A 223 10.82 -15.56 -17.65
CA ALA A 223 11.56 -14.47 -18.30
C ALA A 223 11.72 -14.74 -19.81
N ASN A 224 12.05 -15.98 -20.19
CA ASN A 224 12.10 -16.41 -21.59
C ASN A 224 10.72 -16.33 -22.29
N LYS A 225 9.64 -16.69 -21.58
CA LYS A 225 8.27 -16.63 -22.11
C LYS A 225 7.83 -15.19 -22.35
N PHE A 226 8.11 -14.28 -21.40
CA PHE A 226 7.87 -12.84 -21.55
C PHE A 226 8.66 -12.27 -22.73
N ARG A 227 9.97 -12.55 -22.80
CA ARG A 227 10.84 -12.07 -23.89
C ARG A 227 10.36 -12.53 -25.27
N LYS A 228 9.95 -13.80 -25.41
CA LYS A 228 9.39 -14.32 -26.66
C LYS A 228 8.08 -13.63 -27.06
N ALA A 229 7.36 -13.08 -26.10
CA ALA A 229 6.14 -12.31 -26.32
C ALA A 229 6.40 -10.80 -26.49
N GLY A 230 7.67 -10.35 -26.46
CA GLY A 230 8.04 -8.95 -26.62
C GLY A 230 7.98 -8.13 -25.33
N TYR A 231 7.89 -8.79 -24.16
CA TYR A 231 7.77 -8.12 -22.87
C TYR A 231 8.96 -8.37 -21.95
N VAL A 232 9.19 -7.43 -21.05
CA VAL A 232 10.08 -7.60 -19.89
C VAL A 232 9.27 -8.20 -18.74
N ILE A 233 9.84 -9.21 -18.07
CA ILE A 233 9.19 -9.84 -16.92
C ILE A 233 9.16 -8.86 -15.74
N PRO A 234 8.05 -8.76 -14.97
CA PRO A 234 8.00 -8.02 -13.72
C PRO A 234 8.97 -8.56 -12.67
N ASN A 235 9.52 -7.69 -11.84
CA ASN A 235 10.21 -8.12 -10.63
C ASN A 235 9.21 -8.75 -9.64
N ILE A 236 9.72 -9.51 -8.67
CA ILE A 236 8.92 -9.98 -7.56
C ILE A 236 9.42 -9.37 -6.26
N ILE A 237 8.51 -8.83 -5.47
CA ILE A 237 8.79 -8.24 -4.17
C ILE A 237 8.08 -9.08 -3.12
N PHE A 238 8.83 -9.78 -2.30
CA PHE A 238 8.29 -10.44 -1.12
C PHE A 238 8.30 -9.48 0.06
N TRP A 239 7.12 -9.11 0.50
CA TRP A 239 6.96 -8.21 1.62
C TRP A 239 6.38 -8.93 2.83
N ASN A 240 7.27 -9.25 3.77
CA ASN A 240 6.88 -9.85 5.03
C ASN A 240 6.35 -8.78 6.01
N VAL A 241 5.08 -8.85 6.32
CA VAL A 241 4.40 -7.89 7.22
C VAL A 241 4.18 -8.42 8.63
N ASN A 242 4.49 -9.70 8.90
CA ASN A 242 4.30 -10.31 10.22
C ASN A 242 5.25 -11.49 10.42
N SER A 243 6.57 -11.24 10.44
CA SER A 243 7.55 -12.32 10.65
C SER A 243 7.36 -12.98 11.99
N ARG A 244 7.06 -14.27 11.98
CA ARG A 244 7.11 -15.16 13.15
C ARG A 244 8.42 -15.94 13.22
N HIS A 245 9.12 -16.02 12.09
CA HIS A 245 10.37 -16.73 11.95
C HIS A 245 11.37 -15.86 11.17
N ASP A 246 12.66 -15.92 11.53
CA ASP A 246 13.74 -15.15 10.87
C ASP A 246 14.14 -15.73 9.49
N VAL A 247 13.25 -16.45 8.82
CA VAL A 247 13.56 -17.14 7.57
C VAL A 247 12.88 -16.43 6.39
N PHE A 248 13.68 -15.93 5.45
CA PHE A 248 13.21 -15.49 4.14
C PHE A 248 13.18 -16.68 3.17
N HIS A 249 12.09 -16.83 2.43
CA HIS A 249 11.89 -17.93 1.48
C HIS A 249 12.58 -17.73 0.12
N ALA A 250 13.29 -16.63 -0.07
CA ALA A 250 14.03 -16.36 -1.29
C ALA A 250 15.47 -15.97 -1.00
N ASP A 251 16.37 -16.38 -1.90
CA ASP A 251 17.78 -16.01 -1.85
C ASP A 251 17.94 -14.56 -2.35
N HIS A 252 18.52 -13.70 -1.51
CA HIS A 252 18.67 -12.27 -1.78
C HIS A 252 19.54 -11.95 -3.01
N ASN A 253 20.31 -12.91 -3.51
CA ASN A 253 21.21 -12.76 -4.65
C ASN A 253 20.55 -12.98 -6.01
N ARG A 254 19.22 -13.19 -6.06
CA ARG A 254 18.56 -13.47 -7.34
C ARG A 254 18.10 -12.19 -8.04
N LYS A 255 18.49 -12.07 -9.32
CA LYS A 255 18.04 -11.00 -10.20
C LYS A 255 16.50 -11.01 -10.28
N GLY A 256 15.90 -9.84 -10.10
CA GLY A 256 14.44 -9.68 -10.19
C GLY A 256 13.68 -10.03 -8.91
N VAL A 257 14.37 -10.34 -7.81
CA VAL A 257 13.77 -10.60 -6.50
C VAL A 257 14.19 -9.52 -5.51
N GLN A 258 13.22 -8.96 -4.80
CA GLN A 258 13.44 -8.04 -3.69
C GLN A 258 12.77 -8.58 -2.44
N LEU A 259 13.42 -8.41 -1.30
CA LEU A 259 12.91 -8.82 0.00
C LEU A 259 12.68 -7.58 0.85
N ALA A 260 11.50 -7.49 1.45
CA ALA A 260 11.15 -6.41 2.35
C ALA A 260 10.51 -6.98 3.62
N SER A 261 10.80 -6.36 4.76
CA SER A 261 10.22 -6.74 6.03
C SER A 261 9.80 -5.52 6.84
N GLY A 262 8.70 -5.65 7.55
CA GLY A 262 8.17 -4.64 8.44
C GLY A 262 7.02 -3.83 7.85
N GLN A 263 6.42 -3.02 8.71
CA GLN A 263 5.22 -2.21 8.40
C GLN A 263 5.48 -0.71 8.59
N SER A 264 6.77 -0.30 8.54
CA SER A 264 7.10 1.12 8.69
C SER A 264 6.85 1.88 7.40
N VAL A 265 6.61 3.17 7.57
CA VAL A 265 6.51 4.17 6.50
C VAL A 265 7.70 4.14 5.59
N THR A 266 8.88 4.06 6.19
CA THR A 266 10.14 4.10 5.47
C THR A 266 10.26 2.90 4.54
N VAL A 267 9.96 1.69 5.04
CA VAL A 267 9.94 0.47 4.22
C VAL A 267 8.95 0.60 3.07
N PHE A 268 7.73 1.07 3.35
CA PHE A 268 6.71 1.30 2.33
C PHE A 268 7.21 2.24 1.23
N LYS A 269 7.73 3.42 1.61
CA LYS A 269 8.25 4.39 0.65
C LYS A 269 9.41 3.83 -0.16
N GLN A 270 10.38 3.18 0.49
CA GLN A 270 11.54 2.60 -0.17
C GLN A 270 11.15 1.54 -1.21
N ILE A 271 10.20 0.65 -0.88
CA ILE A 271 9.71 -0.34 -1.83
C ILE A 271 9.09 0.35 -3.04
N LEU A 272 8.22 1.34 -2.82
CA LEU A 272 7.49 2.00 -3.89
C LEU A 272 8.37 2.87 -4.79
N GLN A 273 9.32 3.58 -4.20
CA GLN A 273 10.26 4.41 -4.94
C GLN A 273 11.26 3.59 -5.76
N ASN A 274 11.51 2.34 -5.33
CA ASN A 274 12.49 1.46 -5.97
C ASN A 274 11.83 0.28 -6.73
N LEU A 275 10.55 0.40 -7.07
CA LEU A 275 9.86 -0.59 -7.91
C LEU A 275 10.61 -0.79 -9.24
N GLY A 276 11.11 -2.00 -9.46
CA GLY A 276 11.83 -2.34 -10.68
C GLY A 276 13.34 -2.09 -10.66
N TYR A 277 13.89 -1.45 -9.64
CA TYR A 277 15.34 -1.30 -9.46
C TYR A 277 15.96 -2.57 -8.89
N ASN A 278 17.24 -2.80 -9.24
CA ASN A 278 18.02 -3.80 -8.52
C ASN A 278 18.48 -3.27 -7.15
N PRO A 279 18.95 -4.13 -6.22
CA PRO A 279 19.36 -3.68 -4.88
C PRO A 279 20.45 -2.61 -4.86
N ALA A 280 21.40 -2.63 -5.82
CA ALA A 280 22.46 -1.62 -5.89
C ALA A 280 21.90 -0.25 -6.32
N GLU A 281 21.06 -0.22 -7.37
CA GLU A 281 20.36 0.99 -7.80
C GLU A 281 19.46 1.57 -6.68
N ALA A 282 18.75 0.71 -5.95
CA ALA A 282 17.93 1.13 -4.82
C ALA A 282 18.78 1.75 -3.69
N MET A 283 19.95 1.20 -3.42
CA MET A 283 20.92 1.74 -2.47
C MET A 283 21.44 3.10 -2.94
N GLU A 284 21.88 3.21 -4.18
CA GLU A 284 22.39 4.45 -4.76
C GLU A 284 21.34 5.57 -4.74
N ASN A 285 20.11 5.28 -5.14
CA ASN A 285 18.99 6.23 -5.07
C ASN A 285 18.71 6.69 -3.64
N THR A 286 18.90 5.82 -2.66
CA THR A 286 18.70 6.18 -1.25
C THR A 286 19.84 7.07 -0.75
N ILE A 287 21.09 6.72 -1.04
CA ILE A 287 22.27 7.46 -0.57
C ILE A 287 22.37 8.83 -1.25
N ASN A 288 22.05 8.90 -2.55
CA ASN A 288 22.11 10.13 -3.34
C ASN A 288 20.81 10.98 -3.23
N SER A 289 19.96 10.71 -2.25
CA SER A 289 18.77 11.54 -2.04
C SER A 289 19.14 12.88 -1.41
N GLU A 290 18.43 13.95 -1.77
CA GLU A 290 18.61 15.35 -1.25
C GLU A 290 18.73 15.42 0.29
N ARG A 291 18.18 14.44 0.99
CA ARG A 291 18.26 14.30 2.45
C ARG A 291 19.71 14.26 2.96
N TYR A 292 20.63 13.75 2.17
CA TYR A 292 22.04 13.54 2.54
C TYR A 292 22.98 14.57 1.95
N ASP A 293 22.50 15.55 1.15
CA ASP A 293 23.31 16.62 0.54
C ASP A 293 24.03 17.50 1.58
N CYS A 294 23.53 17.50 2.82
CA CYS A 294 24.17 18.21 3.91
C CYS A 294 25.39 17.49 4.53
N ILE A 295 25.65 16.25 4.12
CA ILE A 295 26.79 15.49 4.63
C ILE A 295 27.99 15.78 3.74
N THR A 296 28.94 16.55 4.26
CA THR A 296 30.25 16.80 3.64
C THR A 296 31.30 15.92 4.30
N VAL A 297 32.12 15.24 3.49
CA VAL A 297 33.30 14.49 3.97
C VAL A 297 34.44 15.50 3.98
N GLU A 298 35.02 15.79 5.18
CA GLU A 298 36.24 16.57 5.32
C GLU A 298 37.48 15.79 4.89
#